data_d0a4148a815099152236b88ffb4f5b1d
#
_entry.id   d0a4148a815099152236b88ffb4f5b1d
#
_cell.length_a   1.000
_cell.length_b   1.000
_cell.length_c   1.000
_cell.angle_alpha   90.00
_cell.angle_beta   90.00
_cell.angle_gamma   90.00
#
_symmetry.space_group_name_H-M   'P 1'
#
loop_
_entity.id
_entity.type
_entity.pdbx_description
1 polymer ?
#
loop_
_entity_poly.entity_id
_entity_poly.type
_entity_poly.pdbx_seq_one_letter_code
_entity_poly.pdbx_strand_id
1 'polypeptide(L)'
;MTVKEPFSRFALRFPLTLGLGAVMLLLHDSLASGLFGALLPRNASAWELSKLAFFPPLLCLALTSRQSGGPGATLRRAAAPVVLGALLMAGFGTLAVSLTAETAAIMLLWIVLAALTLALAERWQGSPVWTVLLLALGAAYLRFSFRPPMLPPFLEPGDVAAMAPIAW
;
A
#
# COMPACT_ATOMS: atom_id res chain seq x y z
N MET A 1 -28.28 -8.35 15.96
CA MET A 1 -26.84 -8.15 15.61
C MET A 1 -26.54 -6.67 15.75
N THR A 2 -25.78 -6.29 16.78
CA THR A 2 -25.52 -4.88 17.11
C THR A 2 -24.50 -4.27 16.18
N VAL A 3 -24.85 -3.18 15.54
CA VAL A 3 -24.03 -2.36 14.58
C VAL A 3 -22.70 -1.84 15.20
N LYS A 4 -22.51 -2.02 16.51
CA LYS A 4 -21.34 -1.53 17.26
C LYS A 4 -20.01 -2.25 16.96
N GLU A 5 -20.04 -3.54 16.58
CA GLU A 5 -18.81 -4.32 16.38
C GLU A 5 -17.91 -3.88 15.19
N PRO A 6 -18.46 -3.62 13.98
CA PRO A 6 -17.58 -3.26 12.84
C PRO A 6 -16.92 -1.90 13.02
N PHE A 7 -17.61 -0.93 13.65
CA PHE A 7 -17.06 0.39 13.90
C PHE A 7 -15.91 0.36 14.92
N SER A 8 -16.02 -0.42 15.98
CA SER A 8 -14.97 -0.53 16.99
C SER A 8 -13.68 -1.17 16.42
N ARG A 9 -13.81 -2.13 15.51
CA ARG A 9 -12.67 -2.76 14.84
C ARG A 9 -11.99 -1.79 13.87
N PHE A 10 -12.76 -1.03 13.11
CA PHE A 10 -12.23 0.01 12.23
C PHE A 10 -11.50 1.09 13.02
N ALA A 11 -12.09 1.58 14.12
CA ALA A 11 -11.51 2.60 14.97
C ALA A 11 -10.15 2.20 15.60
N LEU A 12 -9.92 0.90 15.81
CA LEU A 12 -8.62 0.38 16.25
C LEU A 12 -7.64 0.20 15.08
N ARG A 13 -8.12 -0.38 13.97
CA ARG A 13 -7.26 -0.76 12.84
C ARG A 13 -6.75 0.43 12.03
N PHE A 14 -7.57 1.46 11.90
CA PHE A 14 -7.20 2.62 11.11
C PHE A 14 -5.99 3.36 11.69
N PRO A 15 -5.96 3.81 12.96
CA PRO A 15 -4.78 4.44 13.53
C PRO A 15 -3.57 3.48 13.59
N LEU A 16 -3.79 2.19 13.81
CA LEU A 16 -2.71 1.20 13.78
C LEU A 16 -2.08 1.11 12.37
N THR A 17 -2.89 1.11 11.32
CA THR A 17 -2.39 1.11 9.92
C THR A 17 -1.60 2.37 9.61
N LEU A 18 -2.10 3.55 10.03
CA LEU A 18 -1.37 4.82 9.85
C LEU A 18 -0.07 4.84 10.66
N GLY A 19 -0.08 4.34 11.89
CA GLY A 19 1.10 4.20 12.72
C GLY A 19 2.16 3.29 12.09
N LEU A 20 1.77 2.14 11.56
CA LEU A 20 2.67 1.23 10.84
C LEU A 20 3.26 1.90 9.60
N GLY A 21 2.46 2.63 8.82
CA GLY A 21 2.95 3.38 7.66
C GLY A 21 3.90 4.51 8.05
N ALA A 22 3.61 5.25 9.12
CA ALA A 22 4.51 6.27 9.65
C ALA A 22 5.85 5.68 10.10
N VAL A 23 5.83 4.53 10.79
CA VAL A 23 7.05 3.80 11.17
C VAL A 23 7.84 3.37 9.93
N MET A 24 7.18 2.89 8.89
CA MET A 24 7.85 2.54 7.63
C MET A 24 8.54 3.75 6.99
N LEU A 25 7.90 4.92 7.00
CA LEU A 25 8.48 6.17 6.50
C LEU A 25 9.66 6.67 7.35
N LEU A 26 9.59 6.53 8.67
CA LEU A 26 10.68 6.93 9.57
C LEU A 26 11.89 6.01 9.48
N LEU A 27 11.68 4.72 9.19
CA LEU A 27 12.74 3.72 9.12
C LEU A 27 13.38 3.60 7.73
N HIS A 28 12.83 4.26 6.70
CA HIS A 28 13.29 4.07 5.32
C HIS A 28 14.77 4.41 5.14
N ASP A 29 15.26 5.50 5.73
CA ASP A 29 16.67 5.90 5.64
C ASP A 29 17.61 4.99 6.43
N SER A 30 17.13 4.47 7.58
CA SER A 30 17.94 3.66 8.49
C SER A 30 18.07 2.21 8.05
N LEU A 31 17.05 1.66 7.38
CA LEU A 31 16.96 0.24 7.01
C LEU A 31 16.88 0.02 5.49
N ALA A 32 17.34 0.99 4.68
CA ALA A 32 17.29 0.93 3.22
C ALA A 32 18.08 -0.24 2.59
N SER A 33 18.94 -0.91 3.37
CA SER A 33 19.76 -2.04 2.92
C SER A 33 19.11 -3.40 3.21
N GLY A 34 19.28 -4.35 2.30
CA GLY A 34 18.85 -5.73 2.48
C GLY A 34 17.34 -5.96 2.28
N LEU A 35 16.84 -7.08 2.83
CA LEU A 35 15.44 -7.52 2.71
C LEU A 35 14.44 -6.52 3.32
N PHE A 36 14.80 -5.87 4.41
CA PHE A 36 13.95 -4.84 5.02
C PHE A 36 13.76 -3.64 4.11
N GLY A 37 14.82 -3.21 3.38
CA GLY A 37 14.70 -2.14 2.39
C GLY A 37 13.78 -2.48 1.21
N ALA A 38 13.51 -3.77 0.96
CA ALA A 38 12.52 -4.14 -0.05
C ALA A 38 11.07 -3.97 0.41
N LEU A 39 10.82 -3.99 1.73
CA LEU A 39 9.50 -3.76 2.33
C LEU A 39 9.20 -2.28 2.53
N LEU A 40 10.24 -1.46 2.71
CA LEU A 40 10.14 -0.01 2.94
C LEU A 40 10.13 0.75 1.61
N PRO A 41 9.47 1.92 1.53
CA PRO A 41 9.64 2.82 0.39
C PRO A 41 11.09 3.28 0.31
N ARG A 42 11.74 3.11 -0.84
CA ARG A 42 13.14 3.51 -1.04
C ARG A 42 13.31 4.93 -1.58
N ASN A 43 12.30 5.41 -2.25
CA ASN A 43 12.27 6.72 -2.86
C ASN A 43 10.82 7.25 -2.92
N ALA A 44 10.65 8.46 -3.43
CA ALA A 44 9.34 9.11 -3.55
C ALA A 44 8.55 8.69 -4.80
N SER A 45 8.95 7.63 -5.52
CA SER A 45 8.18 7.15 -6.66
C SER A 45 6.81 6.60 -6.23
N ALA A 46 5.83 6.71 -7.10
CA ALA A 46 4.48 6.24 -6.82
C ALA A 46 4.42 4.72 -6.54
N TRP A 47 5.29 3.95 -7.20
CA TRP A 47 5.44 2.51 -6.95
C TRP A 47 5.93 2.23 -5.52
N GLU A 48 7.00 2.91 -5.10
CA GLU A 48 7.56 2.72 -3.75
C GLU A 48 6.58 3.18 -2.67
N LEU A 49 5.90 4.32 -2.88
CA LEU A 49 4.89 4.81 -1.96
C LEU A 49 3.63 3.93 -1.91
N SER A 50 3.34 3.16 -2.98
CA SER A 50 2.21 2.22 -2.97
C SER A 50 2.39 1.06 -1.97
N LYS A 51 3.63 0.78 -1.51
CA LYS A 51 3.91 -0.14 -0.41
C LYS A 51 3.22 0.28 0.90
N LEU A 52 3.01 1.59 1.12
CA LEU A 52 2.26 2.09 2.27
C LEU A 52 0.77 1.70 2.22
N ALA A 53 0.21 1.53 1.03
CA ALA A 53 -1.15 1.03 0.86
C ALA A 53 -1.23 -0.51 0.87
N PHE A 54 -0.10 -1.21 0.75
CA PHE A 54 0.00 -2.67 0.74
C PHE A 54 0.37 -3.25 2.10
N PHE A 55 1.56 -2.96 2.62
CA PHE A 55 2.09 -3.63 3.81
C PHE A 55 1.41 -3.21 5.11
N PRO A 56 1.19 -1.93 5.45
CA PRO A 56 0.56 -1.55 6.71
C PRO A 56 -0.85 -2.10 6.89
N PRO A 57 -1.79 -2.00 5.91
CA PRO A 57 -3.10 -2.61 6.06
C PRO A 57 -3.05 -4.13 6.18
N LEU A 58 -2.18 -4.79 5.40
CA LEU A 58 -2.01 -6.24 5.44
C LEU A 58 -1.52 -6.72 6.80
N LEU A 59 -0.48 -6.08 7.34
CA LEU A 59 0.05 -6.36 8.67
C LEU A 59 -0.99 -6.08 9.77
N CYS A 60 -1.66 -4.95 9.70
CA CYS A 60 -2.72 -4.60 10.64
C CYS A 60 -3.82 -5.65 10.66
N LEU A 61 -4.32 -6.08 9.50
CA LEU A 61 -5.33 -7.12 9.37
C LEU A 61 -4.82 -8.47 9.87
N ALA A 62 -3.58 -8.86 9.58
CA ALA A 62 -2.97 -10.09 10.07
C ALA A 62 -2.86 -10.11 11.60
N LEU A 63 -2.39 -9.01 12.21
CA LEU A 63 -2.20 -8.90 13.67
C LEU A 63 -3.53 -8.89 14.44
N THR A 64 -4.57 -8.27 13.86
CA THR A 64 -5.87 -8.09 14.52
C THR A 64 -6.87 -9.23 14.27
N SER A 65 -6.52 -10.22 13.45
CA SER A 65 -7.45 -11.25 12.96
C SER A 65 -7.61 -12.49 13.81
N ARG A 66 -7.11 -12.50 15.02
CA ARG A 66 -7.15 -13.69 15.91
C ARG A 66 -8.55 -14.26 16.18
N GLN A 67 -9.63 -13.55 15.80
CA GLN A 67 -11.00 -13.90 16.19
C GLN A 67 -11.90 -14.50 15.08
N SER A 68 -11.48 -14.57 13.82
CA SER A 68 -12.43 -14.90 12.73
C SER A 68 -11.88 -15.91 11.71
N GLY A 69 -11.68 -17.15 12.13
CA GLY A 69 -11.41 -18.24 11.17
C GLY A 69 -9.95 -18.45 10.77
N GLY A 70 -9.00 -17.88 11.53
CA GLY A 70 -7.56 -18.07 11.33
C GLY A 70 -6.94 -17.15 10.27
N PRO A 71 -5.59 -17.12 10.19
CA PRO A 71 -4.84 -16.19 9.34
C PRO A 71 -5.13 -16.34 7.84
N GLY A 72 -5.40 -17.55 7.37
CA GLY A 72 -5.71 -17.80 5.94
C GLY A 72 -7.07 -17.25 5.50
N ALA A 73 -8.07 -17.26 6.37
CA ALA A 73 -9.38 -16.68 6.06
C ALA A 73 -9.30 -15.15 5.99
N THR A 74 -8.53 -14.56 6.89
CA THR A 74 -8.29 -13.11 6.90
C THR A 74 -7.51 -12.65 5.68
N LEU A 75 -6.45 -13.38 5.34
CA LEU A 75 -5.65 -13.08 4.14
C LEU A 75 -6.52 -13.09 2.88
N ARG A 76 -7.43 -14.08 2.73
CA ARG A 76 -8.36 -14.14 1.59
C ARG A 76 -9.31 -12.95 1.54
N ARG A 77 -9.83 -12.49 2.68
CA ARG A 77 -10.73 -11.32 2.73
C ARG A 77 -9.99 -10.01 2.47
N ALA A 78 -8.77 -9.89 2.99
CA ALA A 78 -7.93 -8.71 2.83
C ALA A 78 -7.35 -8.57 1.41
N ALA A 79 -7.19 -9.68 0.68
CA ALA A 79 -6.43 -9.72 -0.57
C ALA A 79 -6.93 -8.73 -1.62
N ALA A 80 -8.23 -8.73 -1.94
CA ALA A 80 -8.76 -7.82 -2.94
C ALA A 80 -8.64 -6.34 -2.55
N PRO A 81 -9.10 -5.91 -1.35
CA PRO A 81 -8.96 -4.52 -0.94
C PRO A 81 -7.52 -4.03 -0.89
N VAL A 82 -6.59 -4.86 -0.40
CA VAL A 82 -5.16 -4.49 -0.32
C VAL A 82 -4.55 -4.37 -1.71
N VAL A 83 -4.80 -5.33 -2.62
CA VAL A 83 -4.32 -5.26 -4.01
C VAL A 83 -4.87 -4.04 -4.72
N LEU A 84 -6.17 -3.79 -4.62
CA LEU A 84 -6.81 -2.63 -5.24
C LEU A 84 -6.27 -1.31 -4.65
N GLY A 85 -6.15 -1.21 -3.33
CA GLY A 85 -5.58 -0.03 -2.66
C GLY A 85 -4.16 0.27 -3.12
N ALA A 86 -3.32 -0.76 -3.23
CA ALA A 86 -1.94 -0.61 -3.69
C ALA A 86 -1.85 -0.20 -5.17
N LEU A 87 -2.66 -0.81 -6.06
CA LEU A 87 -2.70 -0.45 -7.48
C LEU A 87 -3.27 0.95 -7.71
N LEU A 88 -4.29 1.34 -6.95
CA LEU A 88 -4.84 2.70 -7.00
C LEU A 88 -3.81 3.71 -6.49
N MET A 89 -3.07 3.39 -5.43
CA MET A 89 -1.98 4.24 -4.94
C MET A 89 -0.88 4.41 -5.98
N ALA A 90 -0.46 3.33 -6.66
CA ALA A 90 0.53 3.41 -7.73
C ALA A 90 0.03 4.23 -8.92
N GLY A 91 -1.21 4.01 -9.38
CA GLY A 91 -1.80 4.72 -10.51
C GLY A 91 -2.09 6.19 -10.22
N PHE A 92 -2.87 6.49 -9.19
CA PHE A 92 -3.20 7.87 -8.81
C PHE A 92 -2.00 8.61 -8.22
N GLY A 93 -1.09 7.91 -7.55
CA GLY A 93 0.17 8.49 -7.08
C GLY A 93 1.02 8.99 -8.25
N THR A 94 1.11 8.24 -9.34
CA THR A 94 1.80 8.68 -10.57
C THR A 94 1.16 9.94 -11.14
N LEU A 95 -0.18 9.99 -11.21
CA LEU A 95 -0.90 11.17 -11.66
C LEU A 95 -0.70 12.36 -10.70
N ALA A 96 -0.77 12.15 -9.40
CA ALA A 96 -0.55 13.21 -8.41
C ALA A 96 0.86 13.80 -8.52
N VAL A 97 1.87 12.94 -8.65
CA VAL A 97 3.27 13.35 -8.84
C VAL A 97 3.42 14.18 -10.12
N SER A 98 2.77 13.78 -11.23
CA SER A 98 2.87 14.50 -12.50
C SER A 98 2.13 15.83 -12.51
N LEU A 99 1.06 15.99 -11.71
CA LEU A 99 0.21 17.18 -11.71
C LEU A 99 0.61 18.23 -10.67
N THR A 100 0.98 17.80 -9.46
CA THR A 100 1.16 18.72 -8.33
C THR A 100 2.53 18.67 -7.68
N ALA A 101 3.25 17.55 -7.83
CA ALA A 101 4.50 17.25 -7.11
C ALA A 101 4.42 17.44 -5.58
N GLU A 102 3.23 17.57 -5.01
CA GLU A 102 3.02 17.83 -3.60
C GLU A 102 2.92 16.54 -2.79
N THR A 103 3.86 16.35 -1.87
CA THR A 103 3.87 15.22 -0.93
C THR A 103 2.57 15.14 -0.12
N ALA A 104 1.97 16.28 0.22
CA ALA A 104 0.71 16.34 0.97
C ALA A 104 -0.44 15.63 0.24
N ALA A 105 -0.57 15.81 -1.08
CA ALA A 105 -1.61 15.15 -1.88
C ALA A 105 -1.44 13.63 -1.87
N ILE A 106 -0.21 13.14 -1.97
CA ILE A 106 0.11 11.71 -1.95
C ILE A 106 -0.19 11.11 -0.56
N MET A 107 0.15 11.82 0.52
CA MET A 107 -0.16 11.37 1.88
C MET A 107 -1.66 11.32 2.13
N LEU A 108 -2.42 12.31 1.64
CA LEU A 108 -3.88 12.31 1.73
C LEU A 108 -4.49 11.14 0.96
N LEU A 109 -4.03 10.88 -0.25
CA LEU A 109 -4.43 9.73 -1.05
C LEU A 109 -4.18 8.42 -0.30
N TRP A 110 -2.99 8.25 0.31
CA TRP A 110 -2.68 7.08 1.11
C TRP A 110 -3.64 6.91 2.29
N ILE A 111 -3.92 7.97 3.06
CA ILE A 111 -4.85 7.93 4.20
C ILE A 111 -6.25 7.48 3.75
N VAL A 112 -6.75 8.03 2.65
CA VAL A 112 -8.06 7.67 2.08
C VAL A 112 -8.07 6.21 1.63
N LEU A 113 -7.04 5.77 0.92
CA LEU A 113 -6.94 4.38 0.44
C LEU A 113 -6.79 3.40 1.60
N ALA A 114 -6.05 3.73 2.65
CA ALA A 114 -5.95 2.92 3.86
C ALA A 114 -7.33 2.75 4.54
N ALA A 115 -8.10 3.84 4.68
CA ALA A 115 -9.44 3.79 5.23
C ALA A 115 -10.39 2.93 4.39
N LEU A 116 -10.38 3.10 3.07
CA LEU A 116 -11.19 2.31 2.14
C LEU A 116 -10.81 0.83 2.15
N THR A 117 -9.52 0.52 2.15
CA THR A 117 -9.01 -0.86 2.22
C THR A 117 -9.52 -1.57 3.46
N LEU A 118 -9.42 -0.94 4.63
CA LEU A 118 -9.90 -1.51 5.89
C LEU A 118 -11.43 -1.66 5.91
N ALA A 119 -12.18 -0.67 5.44
CA ALA A 119 -13.64 -0.72 5.38
C ALA A 119 -14.13 -1.83 4.42
N LEU A 120 -13.46 -2.00 3.29
CA LEU A 120 -13.80 -3.04 2.31
C LEU A 120 -13.41 -4.44 2.80
N ALA A 121 -12.27 -4.59 3.51
CA ALA A 121 -11.80 -5.88 4.03
C ALA A 121 -12.81 -6.54 5.00
N GLU A 122 -13.62 -5.75 5.70
CA GLU A 122 -14.69 -6.25 6.58
C GLU A 122 -15.89 -6.84 5.80
N ARG A 123 -16.11 -6.35 4.58
CA ARG A 123 -17.30 -6.70 3.76
C ARG A 123 -16.97 -7.66 2.62
N TRP A 124 -15.69 -7.80 2.28
CA TRP A 124 -15.29 -8.58 1.12
C TRP A 124 -15.36 -10.07 1.39
N GLN A 125 -15.98 -10.79 0.47
CA GLN A 125 -15.95 -12.25 0.45
C GLN A 125 -14.65 -12.69 -0.24
N GLY A 126 -13.78 -13.38 0.51
CA GLY A 126 -12.46 -13.77 0.01
C GLY A 126 -12.54 -14.70 -1.21
N SER A 127 -11.70 -14.42 -2.22
CA SER A 127 -11.54 -15.27 -3.40
C SER A 127 -10.08 -15.72 -3.54
N PRO A 128 -9.81 -16.97 -3.97
CA PRO A 128 -8.46 -17.48 -4.17
C PRO A 128 -7.68 -16.69 -5.22
N VAL A 129 -8.35 -16.18 -6.25
CA VAL A 129 -7.74 -15.36 -7.30
C VAL A 129 -7.07 -14.13 -6.74
N TRP A 130 -7.74 -13.41 -5.84
CA TRP A 130 -7.17 -12.22 -5.20
C TRP A 130 -6.00 -12.57 -4.27
N THR A 131 -6.02 -13.74 -3.66
CA THR A 131 -4.87 -14.21 -2.86
C THR A 131 -3.64 -14.46 -3.74
N VAL A 132 -3.82 -15.04 -4.91
CA VAL A 132 -2.73 -15.22 -5.88
C VAL A 132 -2.21 -13.86 -6.35
N LEU A 133 -3.09 -12.92 -6.66
CA LEU A 133 -2.70 -11.55 -7.05
C LEU A 133 -1.97 -10.81 -5.92
N LEU A 134 -2.39 -10.99 -4.66
CA LEU A 134 -1.71 -10.42 -3.50
C LEU A 134 -0.27 -10.94 -3.40
N LEU A 135 -0.07 -12.25 -3.54
CA LEU A 135 1.24 -12.87 -3.50
C LEU A 135 2.11 -12.44 -4.69
N ALA A 136 1.53 -12.37 -5.88
CA ALA A 136 2.21 -11.88 -7.08
C ALA A 136 2.66 -10.42 -6.95
N LEU A 137 1.79 -9.55 -6.42
CA LEU A 137 2.13 -8.16 -6.16
C LEU A 137 3.20 -8.02 -5.07
N GLY A 138 3.12 -8.82 -4.00
CA GLY A 138 4.17 -8.88 -2.98
C GLY A 138 5.52 -9.31 -3.56
N ALA A 139 5.55 -10.33 -4.42
CA ALA A 139 6.75 -10.74 -5.14
C ALA A 139 7.26 -9.64 -6.10
N ALA A 140 6.36 -8.91 -6.77
CA ALA A 140 6.71 -7.77 -7.61
C ALA A 140 7.36 -6.65 -6.80
N TYR A 141 6.85 -6.33 -5.61
CA TYR A 141 7.49 -5.37 -4.72
C TYR A 141 8.91 -5.78 -4.35
N LEU A 142 9.14 -7.03 -3.96
CA LEU A 142 10.48 -7.55 -3.69
C LEU A 142 11.38 -7.42 -4.94
N ARG A 143 10.90 -7.89 -6.08
CA ARG A 143 11.68 -7.90 -7.34
C ARG A 143 12.05 -6.50 -7.80
N PHE A 144 11.09 -5.57 -7.83
CA PHE A 144 11.29 -4.23 -8.37
C PHE A 144 11.97 -3.27 -7.39
N SER A 145 11.99 -3.57 -6.10
CA SER A 145 12.83 -2.83 -5.14
C SER A 145 14.32 -3.02 -5.41
N PHE A 146 14.73 -4.18 -5.95
CA PHE A 146 16.14 -4.41 -6.28
C PHE A 146 16.50 -4.02 -7.72
N ARG A 147 15.54 -4.11 -8.64
CA ARG A 147 15.72 -3.79 -10.08
C ARG A 147 14.47 -3.10 -10.61
N PRO A 148 14.29 -1.82 -10.31
CA PRO A 148 13.15 -1.07 -10.80
C PRO A 148 13.22 -0.94 -12.33
N PRO A 149 12.10 -1.16 -13.05
CA PRO A 149 12.04 -0.86 -14.47
C PRO A 149 12.00 0.66 -14.68
N MET A 150 12.51 1.13 -15.83
CA MET A 150 12.43 2.54 -16.22
C MET A 150 11.05 2.89 -16.78
N LEU A 151 10.04 2.89 -15.93
CA LEU A 151 8.65 3.23 -16.25
C LEU A 151 8.17 4.35 -15.30
N PRO A 152 7.24 5.22 -15.73
CA PRO A 152 6.81 6.38 -14.95
C PRO A 152 6.46 6.12 -13.47
N PRO A 153 5.76 5.02 -13.09
CA PRO A 153 5.47 4.74 -11.68
C PRO A 153 6.70 4.50 -10.80
N PHE A 154 7.85 4.12 -11.40
CA PHE A 154 9.09 3.77 -10.70
C PHE A 154 10.10 4.93 -10.64
N LEU A 155 9.83 6.01 -11.38
CA LEU A 155 10.69 7.18 -11.43
C LEU A 155 10.34 8.15 -10.30
N GLU A 156 11.34 8.89 -9.85
CA GLU A 156 11.11 9.99 -8.92
C GLU A 156 10.45 11.18 -9.64
N PRO A 157 9.74 12.05 -8.90
CA PRO A 157 9.04 13.20 -9.49
C PRO A 157 9.92 14.07 -10.38
N GLY A 158 11.19 14.28 -9.99
CA GLY A 158 12.18 15.04 -10.77
C GLY A 158 12.56 14.39 -12.10
N ASP A 159 12.67 13.07 -12.13
CA ASP A 159 13.04 12.31 -13.34
C ASP A 159 11.88 12.27 -14.34
N VAL A 160 10.64 12.17 -13.86
CA VAL A 160 9.43 12.25 -14.72
C VAL A 160 9.35 13.61 -15.41
N ALA A 161 9.61 14.69 -14.67
CA ALA A 161 9.62 16.04 -15.24
C ALA A 161 10.73 16.23 -16.30
N ALA A 162 11.89 15.59 -16.13
CA ALA A 162 12.99 15.63 -17.09
C ALA A 162 12.69 14.86 -18.38
N MET A 163 11.81 13.87 -18.36
CA MET A 163 11.40 13.10 -19.54
C MET A 163 10.29 13.79 -20.37
N ALA A 164 9.57 14.74 -19.79
CA ALA A 164 8.47 15.44 -20.45
C ALA A 164 8.82 16.26 -21.70
N PRO A 165 10.04 16.82 -21.86
CA PRO A 165 10.39 17.62 -23.04
C PRO A 165 10.71 16.84 -24.33
N ILE A 166 10.73 15.51 -24.30
CA ILE A 166 11.13 14.69 -25.48
C ILE A 166 9.91 14.28 -26.34
N ALA A 167 8.72 14.71 -25.99
CA ALA A 167 7.45 14.27 -26.62
C ALA A 167 6.90 15.20 -27.70
N TRP A 168 7.77 16.00 -28.43
CA TRP A 168 7.36 16.78 -29.62
C TRP A 168 8.47 16.91 -30.65
#